data_f3ddf794ce88600c138b8dcbc99691c2
#
_entry.id   f3ddf794ce88600c138b8dcbc99691c2
#
_cell.length_a   1.000
_cell.length_b   1.000
_cell.length_c   1.000
_cell.angle_alpha   90.00
_cell.angle_beta   90.00
_cell.angle_gamma   90.00
#
_symmetry.space_group_name_H-M   'P 1'
#
loop_
_entity.id
_entity.type
_entity.pdbx_description
1 polymer ?
#
loop_
_entity_poly.entity_id
_entity_poly.type
_entity_poly.pdbx_seq_one_letter_code
_entity_poly.pdbx_strand_id
1 'polypeptide(L)'
;MEFKYAEEMALVDNCPPSNAVARETEAFRYVHEEIGNVRNFLCDCKLNPARKLAENKRCSGLGLSFFDSEENARKAFEYLRERNPKIGKSLGDKLALGHLRSEDGRMSQPNSKGHFDLWEAVGVEFADRFEIIGDLMK
;
A
#
# COMPACT_ATOMS: atom_id res chain seq x y z
N MET A 1 -4.07 15.53 12.35
CA MET A 1 -4.42 14.84 11.08
C MET A 1 -5.52 13.81 11.34
N GLU A 2 -6.52 13.80 10.50
CA GLU A 2 -7.61 12.82 10.61
C GLU A 2 -7.36 11.64 9.67
N PHE A 3 -7.24 10.46 10.24
CA PHE A 3 -6.99 9.22 9.47
C PHE A 3 -8.30 8.58 9.03
N LYS A 4 -8.30 8.02 7.83
CA LYS A 4 -9.47 7.35 7.26
C LYS A 4 -9.95 6.17 8.14
N TYR A 5 -9.02 5.44 8.73
CA TYR A 5 -9.32 4.29 9.58
C TYR A 5 -8.97 4.55 11.04
N ALA A 6 -9.23 5.77 11.51
CA ALA A 6 -8.89 6.19 12.86
C ALA A 6 -9.49 5.28 13.95
N GLU A 7 -10.74 4.83 13.77
CA GLU A 7 -11.39 3.96 14.75
C GLU A 7 -10.68 2.62 14.88
N GLU A 8 -10.37 2.00 13.74
CA GLU A 8 -9.67 0.71 13.72
C GLU A 8 -8.24 0.86 14.25
N MET A 9 -7.57 1.94 13.88
CA MET A 9 -6.21 2.22 14.34
C MET A 9 -6.14 2.41 15.86
N ALA A 10 -7.18 2.99 16.44
CA ALA A 10 -7.24 3.20 17.90
C ALA A 10 -7.27 1.90 18.70
N LEU A 11 -7.66 0.80 18.06
CA LEU A 11 -7.69 -0.53 18.68
C LEU A 11 -6.36 -1.27 18.59
N VAL A 12 -5.36 -0.67 17.94
CA VAL A 12 -4.06 -1.28 17.73
C VAL A 12 -2.99 -0.43 18.41
N ASP A 13 -2.15 -1.05 19.23
CA ASP A 13 -1.08 -0.33 19.92
C ASP A 13 -0.11 0.29 18.93
N ASN A 14 0.28 1.54 19.20
CA ASN A 14 1.28 2.28 18.41
C ASN A 14 0.92 2.29 16.91
N CYS A 15 -0.32 2.67 16.58
CA CYS A 15 -0.78 2.75 15.19
C CYS A 15 -1.36 4.14 14.88
N PRO A 16 -0.75 4.95 13.98
CA PRO A 16 0.45 4.56 13.22
C PRO A 16 1.66 4.51 14.13
N PRO A 17 2.74 3.82 13.70
CA PRO A 17 3.96 3.80 14.51
C PRO A 17 4.46 5.21 14.79
N SER A 18 5.07 5.42 15.96
CA SER A 18 5.55 6.75 16.37
C SER A 18 6.60 7.32 15.42
N ASN A 19 7.31 6.46 14.67
CA ASN A 19 8.30 6.89 13.70
C ASN A 19 7.74 7.11 12.29
N ALA A 20 6.44 6.92 12.11
CA ALA A 20 5.79 7.25 10.83
C ALA A 20 5.70 8.78 10.69
N VAL A 21 6.05 9.28 9.52
CA VAL A 21 6.18 10.72 9.28
C VAL A 21 5.40 11.14 8.04
N ALA A 22 5.09 12.44 7.99
CA ALA A 22 4.60 13.08 6.76
C ALA A 22 5.83 13.33 5.86
N ARG A 23 5.73 12.94 4.59
CA ARG A 23 6.79 13.25 3.62
C ARG A 23 6.23 13.22 2.22
N GLU A 24 7.01 13.68 1.27
CA GLU A 24 6.67 13.61 -0.15
C GLU A 24 7.60 12.61 -0.82
N THR A 25 7.03 11.75 -1.65
CA THR A 25 7.82 10.75 -2.36
C THR A 25 7.04 10.19 -3.55
N GLU A 26 7.79 9.80 -4.57
CA GLU A 26 7.21 8.92 -5.58
C GLU A 26 6.90 7.57 -4.94
N ALA A 27 5.87 6.90 -5.43
CA ALA A 27 5.44 5.64 -4.88
C ALA A 27 4.95 4.72 -5.98
N PHE A 28 5.26 3.46 -5.82
CA PHE A 28 4.89 2.40 -6.77
C PHE A 28 3.97 1.41 -6.07
N ARG A 29 2.91 1.00 -6.75
CA ARG A 29 1.91 0.11 -6.16
C ARG A 29 1.40 -0.88 -7.20
N TYR A 30 1.13 -2.10 -6.76
CA TYR A 30 0.45 -3.09 -7.59
C TYR A 30 -1.02 -2.72 -7.69
N VAL A 31 -1.56 -2.73 -8.91
CA VAL A 31 -2.96 -2.39 -9.15
C VAL A 31 -3.55 -3.34 -10.20
N HIS A 32 -4.88 -3.40 -10.22
CA HIS A 32 -5.61 -4.06 -11.29
C HIS A 32 -5.70 -3.15 -12.50
N GLU A 33 -6.00 -3.71 -13.66
CA GLU A 33 -5.93 -3.02 -14.94
C GLU A 33 -6.68 -1.70 -14.99
N GLU A 34 -7.85 -1.61 -14.35
CA GLU A 34 -8.62 -0.35 -14.30
C GLU A 34 -8.15 0.44 -13.09
N ILE A 35 -7.46 1.57 -13.32
CA ILE A 35 -6.90 2.36 -12.20
C ILE A 35 -7.99 2.81 -11.21
N GLY A 36 -9.20 3.05 -11.70
CA GLY A 36 -10.32 3.45 -10.85
C GLY A 36 -11.01 2.31 -10.11
N ASN A 37 -10.53 1.07 -10.26
CA ASN A 37 -11.09 -0.06 -9.53
C ASN A 37 -10.93 0.20 -8.02
N VAL A 38 -12.03 0.14 -7.29
CA VAL A 38 -12.05 0.45 -5.85
C VAL A 38 -11.05 -0.40 -5.05
N ARG A 39 -10.76 -1.63 -5.50
CA ARG A 39 -9.82 -2.52 -4.84
C ARG A 39 -8.38 -2.02 -4.89
N ASN A 40 -8.05 -1.14 -5.85
CA ASN A 40 -6.67 -0.71 -6.06
C ASN A 40 -6.10 0.09 -4.89
N PHE A 41 -6.95 0.78 -4.15
CA PHE A 41 -6.49 1.63 -3.05
C PHE A 41 -7.22 1.32 -1.73
N LEU A 42 -7.53 0.05 -1.51
CA LEU A 42 -8.01 -0.43 -0.21
C LEU A 42 -6.87 -1.10 0.55
N CYS A 43 -6.80 -0.86 1.85
CA CYS A 43 -5.83 -1.54 2.70
C CYS A 43 -6.16 -3.03 2.83
N ASP A 44 -5.17 -3.83 3.23
CA ASP A 44 -5.33 -5.28 3.34
C ASP A 44 -6.49 -5.68 4.26
N CYS A 45 -6.70 -4.98 5.37
CA CYS A 45 -7.80 -5.24 6.28
C CYS A 45 -9.18 -5.11 5.63
N LYS A 46 -9.30 -4.22 4.64
CA LYS A 46 -10.57 -4.01 3.94
C LYS A 46 -10.73 -4.93 2.75
N LEU A 47 -9.62 -5.35 2.13
CA LEU A 47 -9.65 -6.32 1.04
C LEU A 47 -9.95 -7.73 1.55
N ASN A 48 -9.45 -8.07 2.73
CA ASN A 48 -9.55 -9.40 3.32
C ASN A 48 -10.04 -9.32 4.76
N PRO A 49 -11.29 -8.87 5.01
CA PRO A 49 -11.77 -8.59 6.36
C PRO A 49 -11.87 -9.84 7.26
N ALA A 50 -11.97 -11.02 6.67
CA ALA A 50 -12.02 -12.27 7.44
C ALA A 50 -10.64 -12.80 7.85
N ARG A 51 -9.58 -12.23 7.28
CA ARG A 51 -8.23 -12.68 7.56
C ARG A 51 -7.78 -12.21 8.94
N LYS A 52 -7.27 -13.14 9.74
CA LYS A 52 -6.71 -12.80 11.06
C LYS A 52 -5.23 -12.52 10.90
N LEU A 53 -4.82 -11.30 11.21
CA LEU A 53 -3.42 -10.90 11.19
C LEU A 53 -2.79 -11.10 12.57
N ALA A 54 -1.51 -11.47 12.60
CA ALA A 54 -0.73 -11.48 13.82
C ALA A 54 -0.72 -10.07 14.42
N GLU A 55 -0.63 -9.98 15.75
CA GLU A 55 -0.68 -8.70 16.48
C GLU A 55 0.26 -7.66 15.92
N ASN A 56 1.51 -8.06 15.62
CA ASN A 56 2.51 -7.14 15.08
C ASN A 56 2.29 -6.72 13.63
N LYS A 57 1.27 -7.26 12.96
CA LYS A 57 0.93 -6.93 11.56
C LYS A 57 -0.40 -6.21 11.42
N ARG A 58 -1.12 -6.00 12.51
CA ARG A 58 -2.44 -5.38 12.45
C ARG A 58 -2.37 -3.94 11.99
N CYS A 59 -1.41 -3.17 12.48
CA CYS A 59 -1.25 -1.77 12.08
C CYS A 59 -0.88 -1.67 10.60
N SER A 60 0.08 -2.47 10.15
CA SER A 60 0.47 -2.51 8.74
C SER A 60 -0.72 -2.85 7.83
N GLY A 61 -1.59 -3.76 8.27
CA GLY A 61 -2.79 -4.14 7.52
C GLY A 61 -3.80 -3.01 7.34
N LEU A 62 -3.71 -1.94 8.13
CA LEU A 62 -4.55 -0.75 7.99
C LEU A 62 -3.91 0.32 7.11
N GLY A 63 -2.67 0.11 6.69
CA GLY A 63 -1.95 1.00 5.78
C GLY A 63 -2.03 0.51 4.35
N LEU A 64 -1.78 1.42 3.41
CA LEU A 64 -1.59 1.06 2.00
C LEU A 64 -0.12 0.75 1.77
N SER A 65 0.15 -0.33 1.04
CA SER A 65 1.52 -0.76 0.71
C SER A 65 2.03 -0.08 -0.54
N PHE A 66 3.24 0.44 -0.46
CA PHE A 66 3.94 1.04 -1.59
C PHE A 66 5.39 0.59 -1.63
N PHE A 67 6.02 0.80 -2.77
CA PHE A 67 7.46 0.62 -2.94
C PHE A 67 8.09 1.94 -3.34
N ASP A 68 9.35 2.12 -2.95
CA ASP A 68 10.09 3.35 -3.20
C ASP A 68 10.70 3.44 -4.59
N SER A 69 10.73 2.33 -5.34
CA SER A 69 11.26 2.31 -6.70
C SER A 69 10.58 1.23 -7.53
N GLU A 70 10.63 1.42 -8.85
CA GLU A 70 10.12 0.42 -9.79
C GLU A 70 10.89 -0.89 -9.65
N GLU A 71 12.22 -0.81 -9.52
CA GLU A 71 13.07 -1.98 -9.37
C GLU A 71 12.67 -2.82 -8.16
N ASN A 72 12.48 -2.17 -7.01
CA ASN A 72 12.10 -2.86 -5.78
C ASN A 72 10.69 -3.45 -5.88
N ALA A 73 9.77 -2.73 -6.50
CA ALA A 73 8.40 -3.23 -6.70
C ALA A 73 8.41 -4.50 -7.58
N ARG A 74 9.19 -4.50 -8.66
CA ARG A 74 9.26 -5.65 -9.56
C ARG A 74 9.95 -6.84 -8.93
N LYS A 75 11.02 -6.62 -8.17
CA LYS A 75 11.71 -7.69 -7.45
C LYS A 75 10.79 -8.36 -6.44
N ALA A 76 10.05 -7.57 -5.68
CA ALA A 76 9.13 -8.11 -4.70
C ALA A 76 8.01 -8.92 -5.35
N PHE A 77 7.49 -8.45 -6.48
CA PHE A 77 6.45 -9.17 -7.21
C PHE A 77 6.95 -10.53 -7.71
N GLU A 78 8.16 -10.57 -8.28
CA GLU A 78 8.77 -11.83 -8.74
C GLU A 78 8.92 -12.83 -7.58
N TYR A 79 9.36 -12.36 -6.43
CA TYR A 79 9.48 -13.20 -5.23
C TYR A 79 8.12 -13.80 -4.84
N LEU A 80 7.07 -12.98 -4.85
CA LEU A 80 5.71 -13.45 -4.51
C LEU A 80 5.17 -14.42 -5.56
N ARG A 81 5.43 -14.13 -6.84
CA ARG A 81 4.95 -14.95 -7.95
C ARG A 81 5.57 -16.33 -7.96
N GLU A 82 6.84 -16.45 -7.59
CA GLU A 82 7.52 -17.75 -7.47
C GLU A 82 6.83 -18.65 -6.45
N ARG A 83 6.27 -18.08 -5.40
CA ARG A 83 5.58 -18.81 -4.33
C ARG A 83 4.11 -19.01 -4.63
N ASN A 84 3.50 -18.08 -5.34
CA ASN A 84 2.09 -18.13 -5.71
C ASN A 84 1.92 -17.58 -7.12
N PRO A 85 1.93 -18.46 -8.16
CA PRO A 85 1.80 -18.01 -9.55
C PRO A 85 0.53 -17.21 -9.85
N LYS A 86 -0.47 -17.28 -8.99
CA LYS A 86 -1.75 -16.56 -9.16
C LYS A 86 -1.79 -15.24 -8.37
N ILE A 87 -0.66 -14.80 -7.83
CA ILE A 87 -0.63 -13.62 -6.95
C ILE A 87 -1.15 -12.37 -7.66
N GLY A 88 -0.95 -12.25 -8.96
CA GLY A 88 -1.45 -11.12 -9.74
C GLY A 88 -2.97 -10.97 -9.73
N LYS A 89 -3.71 -12.05 -9.53
CA LYS A 89 -5.17 -11.99 -9.43
C LYS A 89 -5.61 -11.36 -8.11
N SER A 90 -4.82 -11.55 -7.06
CA SER A 90 -5.11 -10.99 -5.73
C SER A 90 -4.63 -9.56 -5.59
N LEU A 91 -3.39 -9.27 -6.00
CA LEU A 91 -2.73 -8.00 -5.80
C LEU A 91 -2.87 -7.04 -6.97
N GLY A 92 -3.31 -7.54 -8.13
CA GLY A 92 -3.20 -6.82 -9.38
C GLY A 92 -1.89 -7.17 -10.06
N ASP A 93 -1.87 -7.15 -11.39
CA ASP A 93 -0.69 -7.50 -12.18
C ASP A 93 -0.13 -6.32 -12.97
N LYS A 94 -0.56 -5.13 -12.64
CA LYS A 94 -0.06 -3.89 -13.23
C LYS A 94 0.70 -3.10 -12.17
N LEU A 95 1.69 -2.33 -12.62
CA LEU A 95 2.45 -1.44 -11.77
C LEU A 95 2.01 -0.01 -12.02
N ALA A 96 1.64 0.70 -10.95
CA ALA A 96 1.25 2.10 -11.02
C ALA A 96 2.28 2.96 -10.31
N LEU A 97 2.48 4.17 -10.82
CA LEU A 97 3.34 5.18 -10.26
C LEU A 97 2.53 6.41 -9.92
N GLY A 98 2.75 6.95 -8.74
CA GLY A 98 2.15 8.21 -8.32
C GLY A 98 3.05 8.97 -7.39
N HIS A 99 2.62 10.17 -7.02
CA HIS A 99 3.34 11.01 -6.08
C HIS A 99 2.52 11.16 -4.80
N LEU A 100 3.11 10.79 -3.67
CA LEU A 100 2.49 10.95 -2.36
C LEU A 100 2.95 12.26 -1.74
N ARG A 101 2.03 12.95 -1.10
CA ARG A 101 2.25 14.26 -0.49
C ARG A 101 2.21 14.16 1.04
N SER A 102 2.80 15.15 1.70
CA SER A 102 2.83 15.16 3.17
C SER A 102 1.44 15.19 3.81
N GLU A 103 0.45 15.78 3.15
CA GLU A 103 -0.92 15.81 3.65
C GLU A 103 -1.70 14.51 3.41
N ASP A 104 -1.14 13.54 2.69
CA ASP A 104 -1.83 12.29 2.38
C ASP A 104 -1.93 11.34 3.56
N GLY A 105 -1.09 11.51 4.56
CA GLY A 105 -1.11 10.66 5.75
C GLY A 105 0.25 10.63 6.44
N ARG A 106 0.52 9.52 7.10
CA ARG A 106 1.82 9.24 7.74
C ARG A 106 2.41 8.01 7.12
N MET A 107 3.72 8.01 6.89
CA MET A 107 4.42 6.96 6.15
C MET A 107 5.52 6.37 7.00
N SER A 108 5.64 5.03 6.97
CA SER A 108 6.82 4.38 7.51
C SER A 108 8.02 4.63 6.58
N GLN A 109 9.23 4.46 7.10
CA GLN A 109 10.41 4.50 6.25
C GLN A 109 10.47 3.21 5.43
N PRO A 110 10.97 3.27 4.18
CA PRO A 110 11.13 2.05 3.40
C PRO A 110 12.05 1.05 4.12
N ASN A 111 11.66 -0.21 4.09
CA ASN A 111 12.48 -1.28 4.63
C ASN A 111 13.60 -1.65 3.64
N SER A 112 14.37 -2.70 3.94
CA SER A 112 15.49 -3.12 3.09
C SER A 112 15.07 -3.54 1.68
N LYS A 113 13.79 -3.84 1.47
CA LYS A 113 13.21 -4.20 0.17
C LYS A 113 12.51 -3.04 -0.50
N GLY A 114 12.56 -1.85 0.10
CA GLY A 114 11.94 -0.65 -0.44
C GLY A 114 10.45 -0.54 -0.17
N HIS A 115 9.89 -1.44 0.63
CA HIS A 115 8.46 -1.42 0.98
C HIS A 115 8.19 -0.46 2.13
N PHE A 116 7.10 0.31 2.03
CA PHE A 116 6.63 1.15 3.13
C PHE A 116 5.10 1.19 3.15
N ASP A 117 4.55 1.58 4.29
CA ASP A 117 3.12 1.71 4.49
C ASP A 117 2.74 3.19 4.58
N LEU A 118 1.56 3.52 4.07
CA LEU A 118 0.94 4.83 4.26
C LEU A 118 -0.36 4.64 5.02
N TRP A 119 -0.47 5.27 6.20
CA TRP A 119 -1.75 5.37 6.92
C TRP A 119 -2.43 6.63 6.41
N GLU A 120 -3.46 6.43 5.57
CA GLU A 120 -4.03 7.48 4.76
C GLU A 120 -4.91 8.43 5.55
N ALA A 121 -4.84 9.71 5.20
CA ALA A 121 -5.74 10.74 5.70
C ALA A 121 -7.10 10.61 5.02
N VAL A 122 -8.12 11.16 5.68
CA VAL A 122 -9.48 11.23 5.12
C VAL A 122 -9.47 12.04 3.82
N GLY A 123 -10.21 11.55 2.83
CA GLY A 123 -10.51 12.34 1.62
C GLY A 123 -9.48 12.34 0.52
N VAL A 124 -8.46 11.49 0.60
CA VAL A 124 -7.45 11.42 -0.47
C VAL A 124 -7.94 10.51 -1.59
N GLU A 125 -7.88 11.01 -2.82
CA GLU A 125 -8.27 10.28 -4.04
C GLU A 125 -7.03 9.85 -4.81
N PHE A 126 -6.47 8.69 -4.44
CA PHE A 126 -5.22 8.20 -5.02
C PHE A 126 -5.34 7.87 -6.51
N ALA A 127 -6.48 7.36 -6.95
CA ALA A 127 -6.67 6.96 -8.35
C ALA A 127 -6.41 8.11 -9.32
N ASP A 128 -6.68 9.36 -8.89
CA ASP A 128 -6.49 10.53 -9.74
C ASP A 128 -5.01 10.91 -9.90
N ARG A 129 -4.14 10.35 -9.08
CA ARG A 129 -2.72 10.73 -9.04
C ARG A 129 -1.77 9.57 -9.39
N PHE A 130 -2.33 8.40 -9.67
CA PHE A 130 -1.54 7.23 -10.05
C PHE A 130 -1.86 6.84 -11.47
N GLU A 131 -0.83 6.43 -12.21
CA GLU A 131 -1.01 5.90 -13.57
C GLU A 131 -0.31 4.56 -13.71
N ILE A 132 -0.88 3.69 -14.52
CA ILE A 132 -0.28 2.39 -14.81
C ILE A 132 0.88 2.61 -15.76
N ILE A 133 2.07 2.15 -15.36
CA ILE A 133 3.30 2.33 -16.13
C ILE A 133 3.83 1.01 -16.71
N GLY A 134 3.27 -0.12 -16.32
CA GLY A 134 3.76 -1.38 -16.82
C GLY A 134 2.97 -2.58 -16.37
N ASP A 135 3.35 -3.72 -16.92
CA ASP A 135 2.78 -5.02 -16.63
C ASP A 135 3.80 -5.81 -15.80
N LEU A 136 3.33 -6.44 -14.72
CA LEU A 136 4.19 -7.20 -13.82
C LEU A 136 4.37 -8.66 -14.25
N MET A 137 3.49 -9.15 -15.11
CA MET A 137 3.50 -10.55 -15.54
C MET A 137 4.35 -10.79 -16.78
N LYS A 138 4.95 -9.76 -17.32
CA LYS A 138 5.82 -9.88 -18.50
C LYS A 138 7.29 -9.85 -18.11
#